data_8d9fc5736c616567857475d51d275924
#
_entry.id   8d9fc5736c616567857475d51d275924
#
_cell.length_a   1.000
_cell.length_b   1.000
_cell.length_c   1.000
_cell.angle_alpha   90.00
_cell.angle_beta   90.00
_cell.angle_gamma   90.00
#
_symmetry.space_group_name_H-M   'P 1'
#
loop_
_entity.id
_entity.type
_entity.pdbx_description
1 polymer ?
#
loop_
_entity_poly.entity_id
_entity_poly.type
_entity_poly.pdbx_seq_one_letter_code
_entity_poly.pdbx_strand_id
1 'polypeptide(L)'
;MSSTRMSRTLIELTRACREESLPRGRSRCLLKDVSFALREGQKVAVFSDFNKSANALLECASEVAPLQSGKVEIRANVSWPLPSRGALEGVMTGRQNAKFLQSVYGTPGEEYEQIARIEELAALEPGCFDQRMKSWGPLMRARFDVAVSLVFDFDVYIISKRFPWSQPTRPQLETLVREAFERRISGKTLLLFHQDEEFLGRYCDEAIVISDCQIAYKGSFPDAQKWFHLNITKSRIEDDSQDQEIEDSSPELIEESPDEVQLW
;
A
#
# COMPACT_ATOMS: atom_id res chain seq x y z
N MET A 1 -2.24 39.87 -3.78
CA MET A 1 -3.01 39.11 -4.77
C MET A 1 -2.36 37.75 -4.92
N SER A 2 -2.78 36.77 -4.13
CA SER A 2 -2.28 35.39 -4.23
C SER A 2 -2.88 34.74 -5.47
N SER A 3 -2.04 34.53 -6.46
CA SER A 3 -2.38 33.67 -7.60
C SER A 3 -2.61 32.26 -7.09
N THR A 4 -3.85 31.84 -7.02
CA THR A 4 -4.23 30.46 -6.72
C THR A 4 -3.74 29.62 -7.91
N ARG A 5 -2.52 29.10 -7.83
CA ARG A 5 -2.01 28.13 -8.79
C ARG A 5 -2.95 26.93 -8.69
N MET A 6 -3.76 26.70 -9.72
CA MET A 6 -4.59 25.49 -9.78
C MET A 6 -3.64 24.29 -9.68
N SER A 7 -3.70 23.55 -8.56
CA SER A 7 -2.86 22.38 -8.35
C SER A 7 -3.16 21.33 -9.42
N ARG A 8 -2.09 20.76 -10.01
CA ARG A 8 -2.18 19.76 -11.09
C ARG A 8 -2.84 18.50 -10.58
N THR A 9 -3.79 17.93 -11.32
CA THR A 9 -4.32 16.60 -11.05
C THR A 9 -3.26 15.56 -11.40
N LEU A 10 -2.90 14.73 -10.42
CA LEU A 10 -1.88 13.68 -10.57
C LEU A 10 -2.51 12.32 -10.86
N ILE A 11 -3.63 12.01 -10.21
CA ILE A 11 -4.40 10.78 -10.42
C ILE A 11 -5.87 11.18 -10.61
N GLU A 12 -6.53 10.59 -11.60
CA GLU A 12 -7.95 10.80 -11.86
C GLU A 12 -8.62 9.47 -12.20
N LEU A 13 -9.56 9.06 -11.37
CA LEU A 13 -10.48 7.96 -11.64
C LEU A 13 -11.80 8.54 -12.13
N THR A 14 -12.35 8.01 -13.23
CA THR A 14 -13.62 8.42 -13.78
C THR A 14 -14.52 7.22 -13.92
N ARG A 15 -15.64 7.21 -13.17
CA ARG A 15 -16.66 6.16 -13.16
C ARG A 15 -16.06 4.75 -13.02
N ALA A 16 -15.08 4.63 -12.13
CA ALA A 16 -14.34 3.39 -11.90
C ALA A 16 -15.25 2.33 -11.27
N CYS A 17 -15.29 1.15 -11.91
CA CYS A 17 -15.97 -0.03 -11.39
C CYS A 17 -14.96 -1.17 -11.25
N ARG A 18 -15.04 -1.90 -10.15
CA ARG A 18 -14.25 -3.10 -9.91
C ARG A 18 -15.03 -4.12 -9.10
N GLU A 19 -14.88 -5.38 -9.49
CA GLU A 19 -15.45 -6.54 -8.80
C GLU A 19 -14.37 -7.57 -8.50
N GLU A 20 -14.57 -8.32 -7.46
CA GLU A 20 -13.79 -9.50 -7.10
C GLU A 20 -14.54 -10.75 -7.56
N SER A 21 -13.86 -11.66 -8.26
CA SER A 21 -14.43 -12.96 -8.62
C SER A 21 -14.40 -13.89 -7.40
N LEU A 22 -15.54 -14.46 -7.06
CA LEU A 22 -15.70 -15.39 -5.98
C LEU A 22 -15.94 -16.83 -6.52
N PRO A 23 -15.72 -17.87 -5.70
CA PRO A 23 -16.01 -19.25 -6.07
C PRO A 23 -17.47 -19.42 -6.55
N ARG A 24 -17.70 -20.39 -7.44
CA ARG A 24 -19.01 -20.73 -8.01
C ARG A 24 -19.58 -19.64 -8.92
N GLY A 25 -18.75 -18.85 -9.59
CA GLY A 25 -19.18 -17.83 -10.57
C GLY A 25 -19.90 -16.62 -9.96
N ARG A 26 -19.78 -16.41 -8.64
CA ARG A 26 -20.27 -15.19 -7.98
C ARG A 26 -19.27 -14.06 -8.15
N SER A 27 -19.71 -12.82 -8.08
CA SER A 27 -18.86 -11.66 -7.96
C SER A 27 -19.24 -10.83 -6.73
N ARG A 28 -18.29 -10.07 -6.24
CA ARG A 28 -18.47 -9.10 -5.17
C ARG A 28 -18.06 -7.73 -5.67
N CYS A 29 -18.95 -6.75 -5.54
CA CYS A 29 -18.63 -5.38 -5.86
C CYS A 29 -17.57 -4.83 -4.88
N LEU A 30 -16.55 -4.18 -5.43
CA LEU A 30 -15.53 -3.47 -4.65
C LEU A 30 -15.62 -1.97 -4.89
N LEU A 31 -15.80 -1.54 -6.16
CA LEU A 31 -16.00 -0.15 -6.56
C LEU A 31 -17.13 -0.08 -7.57
N LYS A 32 -18.03 0.90 -7.41
CA LYS A 32 -19.18 1.13 -8.27
C LYS A 32 -19.29 2.62 -8.61
N ASP A 33 -19.02 2.96 -9.88
CA ASP A 33 -19.12 4.33 -10.41
C ASP A 33 -18.32 5.37 -9.59
N VAL A 34 -17.13 4.97 -9.13
CA VAL A 34 -16.26 5.80 -8.29
C VAL A 34 -15.54 6.83 -9.16
N SER A 35 -15.74 8.11 -8.86
CA SER A 35 -14.99 9.22 -9.47
C SER A 35 -14.22 9.97 -8.41
N PHE A 36 -12.89 10.03 -8.57
CA PHE A 36 -11.98 10.61 -7.60
C PHE A 36 -10.80 11.26 -8.30
N ALA A 37 -10.40 12.44 -7.84
CA ALA A 37 -9.20 13.13 -8.33
C ALA A 37 -8.29 13.49 -7.16
N LEU A 38 -7.02 13.12 -7.27
CA LEU A 38 -5.96 13.46 -6.33
C LEU A 38 -5.04 14.50 -6.98
N ARG A 39 -4.90 15.64 -6.31
CA ARG A 39 -4.10 16.76 -6.82
C ARG A 39 -2.77 16.86 -6.09
N GLU A 40 -1.83 17.51 -6.77
CA GLU A 40 -0.49 17.76 -6.23
C GLU A 40 -0.56 18.44 -4.84
N GLY A 41 0.18 17.87 -3.88
CA GLY A 41 0.24 18.34 -2.50
C GLY A 41 -0.93 17.92 -1.61
N GLN A 42 -2.00 17.32 -2.14
CA GLN A 42 -3.09 16.79 -1.31
C GLN A 42 -2.64 15.56 -0.51
N LYS A 43 -3.15 15.45 0.70
CA LYS A 43 -2.95 14.31 1.61
C LYS A 43 -4.32 13.81 2.04
N VAL A 44 -4.75 12.71 1.41
CA VAL A 44 -6.12 12.21 1.52
C VAL A 44 -6.14 10.87 2.24
N ALA A 45 -6.90 10.80 3.32
CA ALA A 45 -7.21 9.54 4.00
C ALA A 45 -8.42 8.85 3.33
N VAL A 46 -8.42 7.53 3.40
CA VAL A 46 -9.55 6.70 2.96
C VAL A 46 -10.13 6.00 4.17
N PHE A 47 -11.41 6.26 4.45
CA PHE A 47 -12.23 5.45 5.34
C PHE A 47 -13.09 4.50 4.52
N SER A 48 -13.36 3.31 5.02
CA SER A 48 -14.23 2.36 4.32
C SER A 48 -14.93 1.42 5.29
N ASP A 49 -16.19 1.11 4.99
CA ASP A 49 -16.96 0.07 5.67
C ASP A 49 -16.54 -1.35 5.24
N PHE A 50 -15.76 -1.45 4.17
CA PHE A 50 -15.24 -2.70 3.63
C PHE A 50 -13.79 -2.52 3.17
N ASN A 51 -12.84 -3.15 3.86
CA ASN A 51 -11.41 -2.98 3.62
C ASN A 51 -11.00 -3.31 2.16
N LYS A 52 -11.65 -4.31 1.55
CA LYS A 52 -11.36 -4.67 0.15
C LYS A 52 -11.73 -3.54 -0.83
N SER A 53 -12.76 -2.72 -0.53
CA SER A 53 -13.10 -1.54 -1.34
C SER A 53 -12.03 -0.46 -1.25
N ALA A 54 -11.51 -0.18 -0.04
CA ALA A 54 -10.39 0.75 0.11
C ALA A 54 -9.14 0.24 -0.62
N ASN A 55 -8.76 -1.03 -0.44
CA ASN A 55 -7.63 -1.61 -1.15
C ASN A 55 -7.82 -1.56 -2.67
N ALA A 56 -9.02 -1.87 -3.18
CA ALA A 56 -9.35 -1.79 -4.59
C ALA A 56 -9.15 -0.37 -5.16
N LEU A 57 -9.54 0.67 -4.38
CA LEU A 57 -9.28 2.05 -4.77
C LEU A 57 -7.78 2.33 -4.89
N LEU A 58 -6.98 1.92 -3.89
CA LEU A 58 -5.53 2.12 -3.88
C LEU A 58 -4.85 1.40 -5.05
N GLU A 59 -5.24 0.15 -5.31
CA GLU A 59 -4.68 -0.66 -6.40
C GLU A 59 -5.05 -0.10 -7.78
N CYS A 60 -6.27 0.39 -7.96
CA CYS A 60 -6.67 1.05 -9.20
C CYS A 60 -5.96 2.41 -9.38
N ALA A 61 -5.80 3.20 -8.30
CA ALA A 61 -5.10 4.48 -8.32
C ALA A 61 -3.60 4.35 -8.61
N SER A 62 -3.01 3.17 -8.46
CA SER A 62 -1.61 2.84 -8.77
C SER A 62 -1.45 1.97 -10.03
N GLU A 63 -2.53 1.67 -10.74
CA GLU A 63 -2.57 0.74 -11.91
C GLU A 63 -2.02 -0.67 -11.60
N VAL A 64 -1.93 -1.05 -10.33
CA VAL A 64 -1.54 -2.42 -9.94
C VAL A 64 -2.64 -3.42 -10.30
N ALA A 65 -3.89 -2.96 -10.31
CA ALA A 65 -5.01 -3.78 -10.72
C ALA A 65 -5.93 -3.07 -11.72
N PRO A 66 -6.45 -3.81 -12.74
CA PRO A 66 -7.29 -3.24 -13.77
C PRO A 66 -8.69 -2.91 -13.25
N LEU A 67 -9.35 -1.96 -13.92
CA LEU A 67 -10.79 -1.70 -13.78
C LEU A 67 -11.59 -2.63 -14.69
N GLN A 68 -12.80 -3.01 -14.27
CA GLN A 68 -13.79 -3.64 -15.18
C GLN A 68 -14.41 -2.61 -16.10
N SER A 69 -14.65 -1.39 -15.62
CA SER A 69 -15.12 -0.27 -16.45
C SER A 69 -14.73 1.07 -15.84
N GLY A 70 -14.86 2.14 -16.60
CA GLY A 70 -14.37 3.45 -16.25
C GLY A 70 -12.94 3.67 -16.74
N LYS A 71 -12.27 4.68 -16.19
CA LYS A 71 -10.92 5.09 -16.61
C LYS A 71 -10.09 5.52 -15.41
N VAL A 72 -8.80 5.21 -15.44
CA VAL A 72 -7.79 5.84 -14.60
C VAL A 72 -6.79 6.61 -15.48
N GLU A 73 -6.44 7.80 -15.05
CA GLU A 73 -5.37 8.61 -15.66
C GLU A 73 -4.35 8.98 -14.60
N ILE A 74 -3.10 8.59 -14.83
CA ILE A 74 -1.95 8.91 -13.96
C ILE A 74 -1.01 9.84 -14.71
N ARG A 75 -0.67 10.97 -14.07
CA ARG A 75 0.20 12.02 -14.64
C ARG A 75 1.39 12.32 -13.74
N ALA A 76 1.82 11.34 -12.96
CA ALA A 76 2.89 11.46 -11.97
C ALA A 76 3.58 10.11 -11.77
N ASN A 77 4.75 10.11 -11.12
CA ASN A 77 5.36 8.89 -10.62
C ASN A 77 4.66 8.45 -9.33
N VAL A 78 3.91 7.36 -9.39
CA VAL A 78 3.06 6.87 -8.30
C VAL A 78 3.64 5.58 -7.74
N SER A 79 3.71 5.46 -6.41
CA SER A 79 4.09 4.21 -5.78
C SER A 79 3.01 3.15 -5.96
N TRP A 80 3.38 1.88 -5.88
CA TRP A 80 2.41 0.82 -5.57
C TRP A 80 1.83 1.02 -4.16
N PRO A 81 0.74 0.33 -3.77
CA PRO A 81 0.23 0.39 -2.40
C PRO A 81 1.27 -0.17 -1.41
N LEU A 82 1.84 0.70 -0.58
CA LEU A 82 2.92 0.40 0.34
C LEU A 82 2.40 -0.10 1.71
N PRO A 83 3.02 -1.10 2.32
CA PRO A 83 3.97 -2.05 1.78
C PRO A 83 3.23 -3.11 0.97
N SER A 84 3.74 -3.49 -0.18
CA SER A 84 3.15 -4.56 -1.00
C SER A 84 4.13 -5.70 -1.20
N ARG A 85 3.65 -6.91 -1.05
CA ARG A 85 4.42 -8.14 -1.30
C ARG A 85 4.50 -8.50 -2.79
N GLY A 86 3.65 -7.92 -3.64
CA GLY A 86 3.46 -8.35 -5.03
C GLY A 86 4.64 -8.14 -5.99
N ALA A 87 5.65 -7.33 -5.60
CA ALA A 87 6.82 -7.08 -6.42
C ALA A 87 8.07 -7.88 -5.97
N LEU A 88 7.96 -8.70 -4.93
CA LEU A 88 9.10 -9.39 -4.31
C LEU A 88 9.04 -10.90 -4.54
N GLU A 89 10.13 -11.44 -5.06
CA GLU A 89 10.27 -12.86 -5.39
C GLU A 89 10.92 -13.63 -4.24
N GLY A 90 10.19 -14.58 -3.66
CA GLY A 90 10.65 -15.38 -2.52
C GLY A 90 11.88 -16.23 -2.83
N VAL A 91 12.07 -16.64 -4.09
CA VAL A 91 13.24 -17.42 -4.54
C VAL A 91 14.52 -16.59 -4.67
N MET A 92 14.39 -15.27 -4.79
CA MET A 92 15.50 -14.32 -4.83
C MET A 92 15.97 -13.96 -3.41
N THR A 93 17.21 -13.51 -3.28
CA THR A 93 17.72 -12.94 -2.03
C THR A 93 17.18 -11.53 -1.81
N GLY A 94 17.25 -11.01 -0.58
CA GLY A 94 16.91 -9.62 -0.30
C GLY A 94 17.68 -8.64 -1.20
N ARG A 95 19.00 -8.87 -1.35
CA ARG A 95 19.85 -8.06 -2.22
C ARG A 95 19.47 -8.15 -3.69
N GLN A 96 19.06 -9.31 -4.18
CA GLN A 96 18.59 -9.47 -5.56
C GLN A 96 17.27 -8.74 -5.80
N ASN A 97 16.31 -8.85 -4.86
CA ASN A 97 15.07 -8.09 -4.90
C ASN A 97 15.34 -6.58 -4.84
N ALA A 98 16.22 -6.12 -3.94
CA ALA A 98 16.60 -4.71 -3.84
C ALA A 98 17.20 -4.18 -5.16
N LYS A 99 18.11 -4.95 -5.80
CA LYS A 99 18.70 -4.60 -7.10
C LYS A 99 17.64 -4.55 -8.20
N PHE A 100 16.72 -5.50 -8.21
CA PHE A 100 15.61 -5.50 -9.19
C PHE A 100 14.76 -4.24 -9.04
N LEU A 101 14.29 -3.95 -7.83
CA LEU A 101 13.47 -2.75 -7.58
C LEU A 101 14.23 -1.46 -7.88
N GLN A 102 15.51 -1.41 -7.55
CA GLN A 102 16.36 -0.26 -7.86
C GLN A 102 16.48 -0.05 -9.38
N SER A 103 16.59 -1.12 -10.16
CA SER A 103 16.66 -1.00 -11.62
C SER A 103 15.37 -0.49 -12.27
N VAL A 104 14.22 -0.64 -11.57
CA VAL A 104 12.89 -0.20 -12.06
C VAL A 104 12.54 1.18 -11.53
N TYR A 105 12.78 1.45 -10.24
CA TYR A 105 12.30 2.64 -9.52
C TYR A 105 13.42 3.54 -8.99
N GLY A 106 14.66 3.08 -9.07
CA GLY A 106 15.79 3.79 -8.47
C GLY A 106 16.25 4.98 -9.30
N THR A 107 17.01 5.86 -8.66
CA THR A 107 17.69 6.98 -9.31
C THR A 107 18.94 6.47 -10.00
N PRO A 108 19.12 6.72 -11.30
CA PRO A 108 20.36 6.36 -11.99
C PRO A 108 21.59 6.99 -11.32
N GLY A 109 22.63 6.19 -11.09
CA GLY A 109 23.87 6.61 -10.43
C GLY A 109 23.86 6.50 -8.91
N GLU A 110 22.73 6.13 -8.28
CA GLU A 110 22.59 5.97 -6.84
C GLU A 110 22.39 4.50 -6.43
N GLU A 111 22.74 3.55 -7.29
CA GLU A 111 22.43 2.12 -7.11
C GLU A 111 23.01 1.55 -5.82
N TYR A 112 24.25 1.89 -5.52
CA TYR A 112 24.92 1.40 -4.32
C TYR A 112 24.31 1.98 -3.06
N GLU A 113 24.11 3.30 -3.04
CA GLU A 113 23.57 4.04 -1.90
C GLU A 113 22.14 3.62 -1.58
N GLN A 114 21.31 3.42 -2.60
CA GLN A 114 19.92 3.00 -2.42
C GLN A 114 19.84 1.56 -1.89
N ILE A 115 20.65 0.64 -2.40
CA ILE A 115 20.69 -0.74 -1.91
C ILE A 115 21.21 -0.79 -0.46
N ALA A 116 22.27 -0.03 -0.15
CA ALA A 116 22.80 0.06 1.21
C ALA A 116 21.76 0.66 2.17
N ARG A 117 21.00 1.65 1.72
CA ARG A 117 19.92 2.25 2.51
C ARG A 117 18.76 1.29 2.77
N ILE A 118 18.41 0.44 1.79
CA ILE A 118 17.42 -0.63 2.00
C ILE A 118 17.92 -1.61 3.08
N GLU A 119 19.17 -2.04 3.01
CA GLU A 119 19.76 -2.96 3.98
C GLU A 119 19.77 -2.37 5.40
N GLU A 120 20.15 -1.09 5.53
CA GLU A 120 20.14 -0.35 6.80
C GLU A 120 18.72 -0.25 7.39
N LEU A 121 17.72 0.21 6.60
CA LEU A 121 16.35 0.38 7.07
C LEU A 121 15.66 -0.95 7.39
N ALA A 122 15.97 -2.01 6.65
CA ALA A 122 15.43 -3.34 6.93
C ALA A 122 15.96 -3.90 8.26
N ALA A 123 17.14 -3.47 8.69
CA ALA A 123 17.78 -3.86 9.93
C ALA A 123 17.74 -5.38 10.19
N LEU A 124 18.07 -6.16 9.15
CA LEU A 124 18.09 -7.62 9.20
C LEU A 124 19.32 -8.11 9.97
N GLU A 125 19.24 -9.35 10.47
CA GLU A 125 20.41 -10.00 11.07
C GLU A 125 21.56 -10.11 10.04
N PRO A 126 22.83 -10.06 10.48
CA PRO A 126 23.97 -10.13 9.58
C PRO A 126 23.91 -11.34 8.65
N GLY A 127 24.11 -11.10 7.36
CA GLY A 127 24.07 -12.11 6.30
C GLY A 127 22.68 -12.52 5.80
N CYS A 128 21.59 -12.10 6.49
CA CYS A 128 20.24 -12.42 6.04
C CYS A 128 19.88 -11.77 4.71
N PHE A 129 20.44 -10.59 4.43
CA PHE A 129 20.17 -9.87 3.18
C PHE A 129 20.61 -10.65 1.92
N ASP A 130 21.57 -11.55 2.08
CA ASP A 130 22.05 -12.42 1.02
C ASP A 130 21.44 -13.84 1.05
N GLN A 131 20.44 -14.06 1.95
CA GLN A 131 19.65 -15.29 1.96
C GLN A 131 18.38 -15.12 1.13
N ARG A 132 17.84 -16.25 0.63
CA ARG A 132 16.57 -16.26 -0.12
C ARG A 132 15.42 -15.83 0.78
N MET A 133 14.58 -14.92 0.29
CA MET A 133 13.46 -14.37 1.08
C MET A 133 12.45 -15.43 1.53
N LYS A 134 12.32 -16.56 0.83
CA LYS A 134 11.45 -17.66 1.27
C LYS A 134 11.87 -18.27 2.62
N SER A 135 13.14 -18.15 3.01
CA SER A 135 13.64 -18.60 4.32
C SER A 135 13.41 -17.58 5.47
N TRP A 136 12.93 -16.38 5.13
CA TRP A 136 12.73 -15.31 6.12
C TRP A 136 11.43 -15.48 6.88
N GLY A 137 11.46 -15.18 8.17
CA GLY A 137 10.24 -15.05 8.96
C GLY A 137 9.39 -13.84 8.55
N PRO A 138 8.10 -13.82 8.93
CA PRO A 138 7.17 -12.74 8.57
C PRO A 138 7.65 -11.34 8.95
N LEU A 139 8.27 -11.20 10.14
CA LEU A 139 8.80 -9.92 10.62
C LEU A 139 9.95 -9.40 9.76
N MET A 140 10.85 -10.28 9.31
CA MET A 140 11.96 -9.89 8.42
C MET A 140 11.45 -9.40 7.08
N ARG A 141 10.46 -10.11 6.50
CA ARG A 141 9.81 -9.71 5.25
C ARG A 141 9.13 -8.34 5.41
N ALA A 142 8.34 -8.14 6.48
CA ALA A 142 7.65 -6.87 6.72
C ALA A 142 8.63 -5.70 6.86
N ARG A 143 9.77 -5.87 7.54
CA ARG A 143 10.81 -4.84 7.65
C ARG A 143 11.44 -4.51 6.29
N PHE A 144 11.71 -5.53 5.49
CA PHE A 144 12.24 -5.32 4.15
C PHE A 144 11.23 -4.61 3.23
N ASP A 145 9.95 -5.00 3.28
CA ASP A 145 8.86 -4.34 2.52
C ASP A 145 8.78 -2.84 2.85
N VAL A 146 8.91 -2.48 4.13
CA VAL A 146 8.95 -1.07 4.56
C VAL A 146 10.21 -0.38 4.06
N ALA A 147 11.37 -1.03 4.17
CA ALA A 147 12.64 -0.45 3.74
C ALA A 147 12.63 -0.11 2.25
N VAL A 148 12.21 -1.03 1.38
CA VAL A 148 12.11 -0.78 -0.06
C VAL A 148 11.08 0.30 -0.38
N SER A 149 10.00 0.38 0.40
CA SER A 149 8.95 1.40 0.25
C SER A 149 9.44 2.82 0.51
N LEU A 150 10.45 2.98 1.37
CA LEU A 150 10.93 4.29 1.82
C LEU A 150 12.19 4.78 1.08
N VAL A 151 12.83 3.94 0.28
CA VAL A 151 14.07 4.33 -0.41
C VAL A 151 13.80 5.01 -1.74
N PHE A 152 12.80 4.56 -2.50
CA PHE A 152 12.51 5.14 -3.81
C PHE A 152 11.70 6.43 -3.72
N ASP A 153 11.89 7.32 -4.70
CA ASP A 153 11.23 8.64 -4.74
C ASP A 153 10.04 8.63 -5.70
N PHE A 154 8.86 8.98 -5.17
CA PHE A 154 7.61 9.09 -5.91
C PHE A 154 7.02 10.49 -5.74
N ASP A 155 6.19 10.91 -6.69
CA ASP A 155 5.39 12.14 -6.57
C ASP A 155 4.16 11.90 -5.69
N VAL A 156 3.62 10.68 -5.76
CA VAL A 156 2.46 10.23 -4.99
C VAL A 156 2.81 8.95 -4.24
N TYR A 157 2.61 8.96 -2.92
CA TYR A 157 2.72 7.77 -2.08
C TYR A 157 1.33 7.22 -1.77
N ILE A 158 1.11 5.96 -2.13
CA ILE A 158 -0.10 5.21 -1.78
C ILE A 158 0.23 4.28 -0.63
N ILE A 159 -0.39 4.49 0.53
CA ILE A 159 -0.12 3.74 1.75
C ILE A 159 -1.32 2.87 2.10
N SER A 160 -1.10 1.56 2.20
CA SER A 160 -2.13 0.60 2.58
C SER A 160 -2.16 0.36 4.09
N LYS A 161 -3.24 -0.23 4.58
CA LYS A 161 -3.43 -0.56 6.00
C LYS A 161 -2.33 -1.43 6.63
N ARG A 162 -1.54 -2.11 5.82
CA ARG A 162 -0.44 -2.97 6.27
C ARG A 162 0.83 -2.21 6.60
N PHE A 163 0.86 -0.89 6.42
CA PHE A 163 2.04 -0.10 6.74
C PHE A 163 2.29 -0.15 8.24
N PRO A 164 3.40 -0.77 8.72
CA PRO A 164 3.66 -0.94 10.13
C PRO A 164 4.16 0.37 10.73
N TRP A 165 3.24 1.17 11.22
CA TRP A 165 3.54 2.46 11.85
C TRP A 165 4.26 2.33 13.17
N SER A 166 3.95 1.27 13.95
CA SER A 166 4.50 1.05 15.27
C SER A 166 5.31 -0.25 15.33
N GLN A 167 6.52 -0.19 15.90
CA GLN A 167 7.41 -1.33 16.15
C GLN A 167 7.75 -1.41 17.64
N PRO A 168 6.81 -1.81 18.50
CA PRO A 168 6.94 -1.71 19.95
C PRO A 168 8.14 -2.50 20.54
N THR A 169 8.62 -3.50 19.83
CA THR A 169 9.73 -4.36 20.26
C THR A 169 11.11 -3.79 19.94
N ARG A 170 11.22 -2.75 19.10
CA ARG A 170 12.49 -2.12 18.68
C ARG A 170 12.33 -0.60 18.53
N PRO A 171 12.36 0.17 19.62
CA PRO A 171 12.12 1.62 19.59
C PRO A 171 13.08 2.42 18.69
N GLN A 172 14.35 2.00 18.60
CA GLN A 172 15.33 2.67 17.74
C GLN A 172 15.01 2.46 16.25
N LEU A 173 14.55 1.26 15.88
CA LEU A 173 14.13 0.97 14.53
C LEU A 173 12.84 1.72 14.18
N GLU A 174 11.89 1.81 15.10
CA GLU A 174 10.69 2.62 14.93
C GLU A 174 11.04 4.08 14.65
N THR A 175 11.94 4.67 15.42
CA THR A 175 12.39 6.05 15.20
C THR A 175 13.04 6.22 13.82
N LEU A 176 13.93 5.31 13.44
CA LEU A 176 14.61 5.34 12.13
C LEU A 176 13.61 5.26 10.95
N VAL A 177 12.64 4.35 11.04
CA VAL A 177 11.60 4.17 10.01
C VAL A 177 10.68 5.39 9.96
N ARG A 178 10.28 5.93 11.11
CA ARG A 178 9.45 7.14 11.20
C ARG A 178 10.14 8.35 10.57
N GLU A 179 11.40 8.61 10.92
CA GLU A 179 12.18 9.70 10.34
C GLU A 179 12.36 9.53 8.82
N ALA A 180 12.62 8.30 8.37
CA ALA A 180 12.73 8.00 6.95
C ALA A 180 11.40 8.25 6.22
N PHE A 181 10.29 7.82 6.82
CA PHE A 181 8.94 8.05 6.29
C PHE A 181 8.62 9.54 6.19
N GLU A 182 8.76 10.29 7.29
CA GLU A 182 8.46 11.73 7.34
C GLU A 182 9.31 12.53 6.35
N ARG A 183 10.59 12.18 6.23
CA ARG A 183 11.47 12.77 5.22
C ARG A 183 11.00 12.49 3.81
N ARG A 184 10.57 11.25 3.55
CA ARG A 184 10.17 10.78 2.22
C ARG A 184 8.87 11.42 1.76
N ILE A 185 7.89 11.57 2.65
CA ILE A 185 6.58 12.14 2.33
C ILE A 185 6.51 13.68 2.42
N SER A 186 7.60 14.32 2.84
CA SER A 186 7.65 15.78 2.96
C SER A 186 7.41 16.46 1.60
N GLY A 187 6.39 17.30 1.52
CA GLY A 187 5.99 17.98 0.28
C GLY A 187 5.36 17.09 -0.80
N LYS A 188 5.16 15.80 -0.53
CA LYS A 188 4.57 14.84 -1.47
C LYS A 188 3.05 14.74 -1.33
N THR A 189 2.44 14.15 -2.35
CA THR A 189 1.01 13.82 -2.38
C THR A 189 0.78 12.44 -1.77
N LEU A 190 -0.27 12.30 -0.96
CA LEU A 190 -0.54 11.06 -0.25
C LEU A 190 -1.98 10.57 -0.48
N LEU A 191 -2.13 9.26 -0.63
CA LEU A 191 -3.40 8.56 -0.50
C LEU A 191 -3.21 7.44 0.52
N LEU A 192 -3.84 7.58 1.70
CA LEU A 192 -3.63 6.72 2.86
C LEU A 192 -4.89 5.95 3.23
N PHE A 193 -4.76 4.64 3.39
CA PHE A 193 -5.73 3.79 4.05
C PHE A 193 -5.07 3.06 5.22
N HIS A 194 -5.52 3.31 6.44
CA HIS A 194 -4.97 2.69 7.64
C HIS A 194 -6.05 2.52 8.71
N GLN A 195 -5.88 1.54 9.61
CA GLN A 195 -6.82 1.31 10.70
C GLN A 195 -6.59 2.27 11.88
N ASP A 196 -5.37 2.76 12.03
CA ASP A 196 -5.02 3.75 13.04
C ASP A 196 -5.41 5.15 12.55
N GLU A 197 -6.51 5.66 13.11
CA GLU A 197 -7.05 6.99 12.76
C GLU A 197 -6.15 8.13 13.25
N GLU A 198 -5.38 7.93 14.33
CA GLU A 198 -4.41 8.92 14.78
C GLU A 198 -3.28 9.07 13.76
N PHE A 199 -2.83 7.95 13.21
CA PHE A 199 -1.87 7.96 12.09
C PHE A 199 -2.43 8.71 10.88
N LEU A 200 -3.67 8.43 10.47
CA LEU A 200 -4.31 9.14 9.37
C LEU A 200 -4.41 10.64 9.64
N GLY A 201 -4.91 11.03 10.82
CA GLY A 201 -5.09 12.44 11.20
C GLY A 201 -3.78 13.21 11.36
N ARG A 202 -2.67 12.53 11.59
CA ARG A 202 -1.34 13.16 11.65
C ARG A 202 -0.83 13.61 10.28
N TYR A 203 -1.20 12.89 9.22
CA TYR A 203 -0.66 13.11 7.88
C TYR A 203 -1.67 13.59 6.85
N CYS A 204 -2.97 13.48 7.10
CA CYS A 204 -4.01 13.83 6.13
C CYS A 204 -4.86 15.01 6.59
N ASP A 205 -5.07 15.96 5.67
CA ASP A 205 -5.94 17.13 5.88
C ASP A 205 -7.34 16.88 5.32
N GLU A 206 -7.46 16.01 4.33
CA GLU A 206 -8.70 15.65 3.65
C GLU A 206 -8.95 14.15 3.78
N ALA A 207 -10.22 13.74 3.63
CA ALA A 207 -10.56 12.32 3.56
C ALA A 207 -11.76 12.07 2.63
N ILE A 208 -11.82 10.82 2.17
CA ILE A 208 -12.97 10.24 1.50
C ILE A 208 -13.49 9.06 2.31
N VAL A 209 -14.78 8.81 2.24
CA VAL A 209 -15.42 7.64 2.84
C VAL A 209 -16.02 6.81 1.73
N ILE A 210 -15.62 5.54 1.66
CA ILE A 210 -16.22 4.55 0.76
C ILE A 210 -17.23 3.75 1.58
N SER A 211 -18.47 3.71 1.12
CA SER A 211 -19.53 2.86 1.66
C SER A 211 -20.39 2.35 0.51
N ASP A 212 -20.84 1.09 0.64
CA ASP A 212 -21.58 0.41 -0.42
C ASP A 212 -20.90 0.51 -1.81
N CYS A 213 -19.58 0.33 -1.83
CA CYS A 213 -18.72 0.38 -3.03
C CYS A 213 -18.64 1.76 -3.73
N GLN A 214 -19.16 2.84 -3.11
CA GLN A 214 -19.19 4.19 -3.67
C GLN A 214 -18.55 5.22 -2.73
N ILE A 215 -18.15 6.39 -3.26
CA ILE A 215 -17.75 7.50 -2.40
C ILE A 215 -19.01 8.12 -1.80
N ALA A 216 -19.23 7.83 -0.51
CA ALA A 216 -20.38 8.33 0.24
C ALA A 216 -20.15 9.73 0.83
N TYR A 217 -18.87 10.08 1.11
CA TYR A 217 -18.51 11.39 1.63
C TYR A 217 -17.09 11.78 1.17
N LYS A 218 -16.88 13.10 1.01
CA LYS A 218 -15.57 13.70 0.76
C LYS A 218 -15.53 15.07 1.44
N GLY A 219 -14.48 15.33 2.22
CA GLY A 219 -14.33 16.60 2.92
C GLY A 219 -13.05 16.71 3.72
N SER A 220 -13.02 17.61 4.70
CA SER A 220 -11.93 17.70 5.66
C SER A 220 -11.79 16.39 6.44
N PHE A 221 -10.58 16.06 6.90
CA PHE A 221 -10.35 14.83 7.67
C PHE A 221 -11.28 14.73 8.90
N PRO A 222 -11.43 15.78 9.76
CA PRO A 222 -12.31 15.69 10.94
C PRO A 222 -13.78 15.48 10.58
N ASP A 223 -14.27 16.11 9.51
CA ASP A 223 -15.66 15.98 9.10
C ASP A 223 -15.94 14.58 8.51
N ALA A 224 -15.02 14.05 7.72
CA ALA A 224 -15.12 12.72 7.16
C ALA A 224 -15.07 11.64 8.25
N GLN A 225 -14.15 11.77 9.22
CA GLN A 225 -14.07 10.90 10.38
C GLN A 225 -15.38 10.90 11.18
N LYS A 226 -15.91 12.08 11.47
CA LYS A 226 -17.20 12.21 12.17
C LYS A 226 -18.35 11.58 11.37
N TRP A 227 -18.38 11.79 10.05
CA TRP A 227 -19.38 11.20 9.17
C TRP A 227 -19.29 9.67 9.19
N PHE A 228 -18.06 9.11 9.12
CA PHE A 228 -17.79 7.68 9.17
C PHE A 228 -18.34 7.05 10.46
N HIS A 229 -18.00 7.61 11.62
CA HIS A 229 -18.45 7.09 12.91
C HIS A 229 -19.96 7.23 13.16
N LEU A 230 -20.62 8.20 12.52
CA LEU A 230 -22.06 8.38 12.65
C LEU A 230 -22.88 7.44 11.74
N ASN A 231 -22.34 7.09 10.57
CA ASN A 231 -23.11 6.40 9.53
C ASN A 231 -22.68 4.94 9.32
N ILE A 232 -21.48 4.56 9.77
CA ILE A 232 -20.99 3.20 9.63
C ILE A 232 -21.02 2.47 10.97
N THR A 233 -21.73 1.35 11.03
CA THR A 233 -21.84 0.51 12.25
C THR A 233 -20.60 -0.38 12.39
N LYS A 234 -20.10 -0.52 13.62
CA LYS A 234 -18.92 -1.36 13.95
C LYS A 234 -19.07 -2.82 13.51
N SER A 235 -20.26 -3.38 13.57
CA SER A 235 -20.52 -4.77 13.15
C SER A 235 -20.19 -5.03 11.68
N ARG A 236 -20.26 -4.02 10.81
CA ARG A 236 -19.98 -4.14 9.39
C ARG A 236 -18.47 -4.20 9.10
N ILE A 237 -17.67 -3.54 9.96
CA ILE A 237 -16.20 -3.52 9.89
C ILE A 237 -15.60 -4.84 10.42
N GLU A 238 -16.23 -5.43 11.45
CA GLU A 238 -15.77 -6.69 12.08
C GLU A 238 -15.97 -7.92 11.19
N ASP A 239 -17.04 -7.96 10.39
CA ASP A 239 -17.32 -9.04 9.45
C ASP A 239 -16.21 -9.15 8.36
N ASP A 240 -15.63 -8.03 7.98
CA ASP A 240 -14.54 -7.97 7.01
C ASP A 240 -13.19 -8.45 7.60
N SER A 241 -12.99 -8.29 8.90
CA SER A 241 -11.77 -8.72 9.59
C SER A 241 -11.66 -10.25 9.67
N GLN A 242 -12.78 -10.97 9.79
CA GLN A 242 -12.81 -12.43 9.83
C GLN A 242 -12.50 -13.06 8.46
N ASP A 243 -12.99 -12.47 7.36
CA ASP A 243 -12.68 -12.94 6.01
C ASP A 243 -11.17 -12.82 5.69
N GLN A 244 -10.46 -11.86 6.31
CA GLN A 244 -9.04 -11.64 6.08
C GLN A 244 -8.11 -12.53 6.91
N GLU A 245 -8.50 -12.88 8.14
CA GLU A 245 -7.73 -13.84 8.95
C GLU A 245 -7.72 -15.24 8.29
N ILE A 246 -8.78 -15.58 7.55
CA ILE A 246 -8.87 -16.83 6.80
C ILE A 246 -7.96 -16.80 5.57
N GLU A 247 -7.86 -15.67 4.86
CA GLU A 247 -6.96 -15.51 3.69
C GLU A 247 -5.48 -15.48 4.08
N ASP A 248 -5.13 -14.81 5.21
CA ASP A 248 -3.75 -14.76 5.71
C ASP A 248 -3.29 -16.08 6.34
N SER A 249 -4.22 -16.94 6.76
CA SER A 249 -3.96 -18.26 7.36
C SER A 249 -3.97 -19.42 6.36
N SER A 250 -4.34 -19.20 5.12
CA SER A 250 -4.26 -20.21 4.08
C SER A 250 -2.79 -20.58 3.84
N PRO A 251 -2.36 -21.83 4.04
CA PRO A 251 -1.02 -22.24 3.72
C PRO A 251 -0.84 -22.09 2.22
N GLU A 252 0.20 -21.35 1.80
CA GLU A 252 0.70 -21.45 0.44
C GLU A 252 0.87 -22.94 0.14
N LEU A 253 0.10 -23.45 -0.83
CA LEU A 253 0.28 -24.79 -1.35
C LEU A 253 1.74 -24.89 -1.79
N ILE A 254 2.54 -25.57 -0.98
CA ILE A 254 3.84 -26.07 -1.40
C ILE A 254 3.49 -27.11 -2.47
N GLU A 255 3.54 -26.72 -3.73
CA GLU A 255 3.65 -27.69 -4.82
C GLU A 255 4.98 -28.40 -4.61
N GLU A 256 4.92 -29.53 -3.94
CA GLU A 256 5.98 -30.55 -4.02
C GLU A 256 6.04 -30.99 -5.48
N SER A 257 7.05 -30.53 -6.18
CA SER A 257 7.38 -31.11 -7.47
C SER A 257 7.92 -32.53 -7.24
N PRO A 258 7.30 -33.54 -7.86
CA PRO A 258 7.83 -34.91 -7.82
C PRO A 258 8.93 -35.04 -8.88
N ASP A 259 10.19 -34.86 -8.50
CA ASP A 259 11.30 -35.35 -9.30
C ASP A 259 12.45 -35.84 -8.41
N GLU A 260 12.22 -36.95 -7.74
CA GLU A 260 13.26 -37.93 -7.57
C GLU A 260 13.29 -38.79 -8.84
N VAL A 261 14.17 -38.46 -9.76
CA VAL A 261 14.63 -39.42 -10.75
C VAL A 261 16.05 -39.84 -10.37
N GLN A 262 16.12 -41.00 -9.72
CA GLN A 262 17.32 -41.82 -9.71
C GLN A 262 17.77 -42.08 -11.14
N LEU A 263 18.99 -41.77 -11.46
CA LEU A 263 19.72 -42.42 -12.55
C LEU A 263 21.23 -42.45 -12.23
N TRP A 264 21.70 -43.69 -11.95
CA TRP A 264 23.01 -44.34 -12.21
C TRP A 264 24.29 -43.53 -12.03
#